data_234228ffac60fe74968679d157e20dd4
#
_entry.id   234228ffac60fe74968679d157e20dd4
#
_cell.length_a   1.000
_cell.length_b   1.000
_cell.length_c   1.000
_cell.angle_alpha   90.00
_cell.angle_beta   90.00
_cell.angle_gamma   90.00
#
_symmetry.space_group_name_H-M   'P 1'
#
loop_
_entity.id
_entity.type
_entity.pdbx_description
1 polymer ?
#
loop_
_entity_poly.entity_id
_entity_poly.type
_entity_poly.pdbx_seq_one_letter_code
_entity_poly.pdbx_strand_id
1 'polypeptide(L)'
;MKQALVMLYPDFCYFEVAALTEILAFKEDEWIVTTVGTDRQNYLGEDGLQVLAEKSFSQVDLLAVDLLILPGIDNYHVPLADSRNVAFLRQLNATSRPIIAAMSSSPVLLAKAGLLDQTQFTGGLFEETYTKNPFIPKQNLVRQPVVVDNGIVTSSFQFFREFAIAAARACGIQVGDTAFSPARTDRPYTPAELTYHYPD
;
A
#
# COMPACT_ATOMS: atom_id res chain seq x y z
N MET A 1 10.72 13.25 -12.23
CA MET A 1 9.80 12.11 -12.13
C MET A 1 9.66 11.75 -10.66
N LYS A 2 8.43 11.55 -10.19
CA LYS A 2 8.13 11.12 -8.82
C LYS A 2 8.45 9.65 -8.62
N GLN A 3 8.86 9.28 -7.42
CA GLN A 3 9.29 7.92 -7.08
C GLN A 3 8.27 7.24 -6.18
N ALA A 4 7.69 6.14 -6.65
CA ALA A 4 6.87 5.24 -5.84
C ALA A 4 7.68 3.96 -5.54
N LEU A 5 7.73 3.58 -4.27
CA LEU A 5 8.35 2.33 -3.84
C LEU A 5 7.27 1.34 -3.41
N VAL A 6 7.35 0.11 -3.89
CA VAL A 6 6.57 -1.02 -3.36
C VAL A 6 7.49 -1.84 -2.46
N MET A 7 7.19 -1.84 -1.17
CA MET A 7 7.96 -2.57 -0.18
C MET A 7 7.60 -4.06 -0.22
N LEU A 8 8.59 -4.91 -0.48
CA LEU A 8 8.45 -6.36 -0.55
C LEU A 8 9.00 -7.02 0.71
N TYR A 9 8.29 -8.02 1.15
CA TYR A 9 8.63 -8.93 2.25
C TYR A 9 7.99 -10.29 1.98
N PRO A 10 8.42 -11.39 2.63
CA PRO A 10 7.75 -12.68 2.48
C PRO A 10 6.26 -12.59 2.80
N ASP A 11 5.44 -13.35 2.10
CA ASP A 11 3.99 -13.45 2.25
C ASP A 11 3.24 -12.14 1.92
N PHE A 12 3.82 -11.23 1.10
CA PHE A 12 3.14 -10.02 0.65
C PHE A 12 1.95 -10.37 -0.27
N CYS A 13 0.91 -9.53 -0.22
CA CYS A 13 -0.31 -9.68 -1.01
C CYS A 13 -0.34 -8.67 -2.17
N TYR A 14 0.04 -9.11 -3.38
CA TYR A 14 0.19 -8.19 -4.51
C TYR A 14 -1.14 -7.64 -5.03
N PHE A 15 -2.21 -8.44 -5.09
CA PHE A 15 -3.49 -8.00 -5.65
C PHE A 15 -4.04 -6.75 -4.94
N GLU A 16 -3.76 -6.60 -3.66
CA GLU A 16 -4.24 -5.50 -2.84
C GLU A 16 -3.68 -4.13 -3.25
N VAL A 17 -2.54 -4.10 -3.94
CA VAL A 17 -1.88 -2.87 -4.40
C VAL A 17 -1.82 -2.75 -5.91
N ALA A 18 -2.26 -3.78 -6.65
CA ALA A 18 -2.19 -3.83 -8.11
C ALA A 18 -2.94 -2.66 -8.77
N ALA A 19 -4.13 -2.30 -8.28
CA ALA A 19 -4.88 -1.17 -8.82
C ALA A 19 -4.15 0.17 -8.62
N LEU A 20 -3.44 0.35 -7.50
CA LEU A 20 -2.64 1.55 -7.27
C LEU A 20 -1.42 1.60 -8.20
N THR A 21 -0.69 0.50 -8.34
CA THR A 21 0.46 0.45 -9.25
C THR A 21 0.04 0.64 -10.71
N GLU A 22 -1.14 0.16 -11.10
CA GLU A 22 -1.72 0.40 -12.44
C GLU A 22 -2.04 1.89 -12.67
N ILE A 23 -2.64 2.58 -11.69
CA ILE A 23 -2.87 4.03 -11.79
C ILE A 23 -1.55 4.78 -12.01
N LEU A 24 -0.48 4.38 -11.31
CA LEU A 24 0.84 5.00 -11.46
C LEU A 24 1.45 4.69 -12.83
N ALA A 25 1.28 3.46 -13.35
CA ALA A 25 1.76 3.06 -14.67
C ALA A 25 1.10 3.85 -15.80
N PHE A 26 -0.19 4.22 -15.68
CA PHE A 26 -0.84 5.14 -16.63
C PHE A 26 -0.30 6.58 -16.57
N LYS A 27 0.59 6.86 -15.63
CA LYS A 27 1.30 8.14 -15.47
C LYS A 27 2.81 7.98 -15.62
N GLU A 28 3.24 7.13 -16.54
CA GLU A 28 4.66 6.77 -16.74
C GLU A 28 5.55 7.97 -17.04
N ASP A 29 5.02 9.04 -17.62
CA ASP A 29 5.74 10.31 -17.85
C ASP A 29 5.98 11.10 -16.53
N GLU A 30 5.23 10.78 -15.46
CA GLU A 30 5.30 11.49 -14.19
C GLU A 30 5.87 10.61 -13.07
N TRP A 31 5.63 9.29 -13.08
CA TRP A 31 5.93 8.36 -12.01
C TRP A 31 6.82 7.19 -12.44
N ILE A 32 7.72 6.79 -11.54
CA ILE A 32 8.45 5.52 -11.63
C ILE A 32 8.07 4.68 -10.42
N VAL A 33 7.66 3.43 -10.66
CA VAL A 33 7.42 2.43 -9.61
C VAL A 33 8.63 1.51 -9.53
N THR A 34 9.18 1.36 -8.32
CA THR A 34 10.34 0.51 -8.04
C THR A 34 10.02 -0.41 -6.87
N THR A 35 10.34 -1.69 -6.98
CA THR A 35 10.20 -2.66 -5.90
C THR A 35 11.44 -2.65 -5.01
N VAL A 36 11.22 -2.64 -3.68
CA VAL A 36 12.31 -2.59 -2.70
C VAL A 36 12.12 -3.61 -1.59
N GLY A 37 13.22 -4.12 -1.05
CA GLY A 37 13.18 -5.07 0.05
C GLY A 37 14.40 -4.96 0.97
N THR A 38 14.48 -5.79 2.00
CA THR A 38 15.67 -5.87 2.86
C THR A 38 16.92 -6.20 2.07
N ASP A 39 16.76 -7.03 1.03
CA ASP A 39 17.82 -7.45 0.11
C ASP A 39 17.28 -7.41 -1.33
N ARG A 40 18.19 -7.30 -2.31
CA ARG A 40 17.86 -7.42 -3.72
C ARG A 40 17.71 -8.90 -4.10
N GLN A 41 16.52 -9.44 -3.90
CA GLN A 41 16.20 -10.85 -4.14
C GLN A 41 14.73 -11.01 -4.55
N ASN A 42 14.36 -12.22 -4.95
CA ASN A 42 12.94 -12.56 -5.16
C ASN A 42 12.25 -12.76 -3.80
N TYR A 43 11.11 -12.12 -3.65
CA TYR A 43 10.18 -12.33 -2.54
C TYR A 43 8.98 -13.13 -3.03
N LEU A 44 8.60 -14.16 -2.28
CA LEU A 44 7.42 -14.96 -2.56
C LEU A 44 6.20 -14.29 -1.92
N GLY A 45 5.20 -13.97 -2.72
CA GLY A 45 3.90 -13.51 -2.25
C GLY A 45 3.01 -14.66 -1.76
N GLU A 46 1.95 -14.33 -1.01
CA GLU A 46 0.96 -15.30 -0.53
C GLU A 46 0.21 -16.00 -1.68
N ASP A 47 0.13 -15.33 -2.84
CA ASP A 47 -0.48 -15.83 -4.08
C ASP A 47 0.43 -16.76 -4.90
N GLY A 48 1.67 -17.03 -4.44
CA GLY A 48 2.66 -17.84 -5.11
C GLY A 48 3.49 -17.11 -6.16
N LEU A 49 3.25 -15.83 -6.41
CA LEU A 49 4.08 -15.03 -7.32
C LEU A 49 5.42 -14.69 -6.66
N GLN A 50 6.48 -14.71 -7.47
CA GLN A 50 7.79 -14.25 -7.07
C GLN A 50 8.07 -12.90 -7.72
N VAL A 51 8.34 -11.89 -6.91
CA VAL A 51 8.67 -10.54 -7.35
C VAL A 51 10.09 -10.18 -6.91
N LEU A 52 10.90 -9.73 -7.87
CA LEU A 52 12.26 -9.26 -7.59
C LEU A 52 12.21 -7.89 -6.92
N ALA A 53 12.86 -7.72 -5.77
CA ALA A 53 13.19 -6.38 -5.28
C ALA A 53 14.31 -5.81 -6.14
N GLU A 54 14.03 -4.75 -6.89
CA GLU A 54 14.99 -4.08 -7.78
C GLU A 54 16.10 -3.38 -7.00
N LYS A 55 15.79 -2.94 -5.77
CA LYS A 55 16.75 -2.33 -4.84
C LYS A 55 16.62 -2.95 -3.45
N SER A 56 17.74 -3.00 -2.73
CA SER A 56 17.71 -3.17 -1.28
C SER A 56 17.43 -1.82 -0.59
N PHE A 57 16.98 -1.85 0.66
CA PHE A 57 16.74 -0.63 1.44
C PHE A 57 17.97 0.29 1.52
N SER A 58 19.17 -0.28 1.56
CA SER A 58 20.43 0.48 1.58
C SER A 58 20.74 1.27 0.30
N GLN A 59 20.04 0.95 -0.80
CA GLN A 59 20.20 1.60 -2.10
C GLN A 59 19.12 2.68 -2.36
N VAL A 60 18.21 2.89 -1.40
CA VAL A 60 17.12 3.86 -1.52
C VAL A 60 17.59 5.22 -1.01
N ASP A 61 17.43 6.25 -1.84
CA ASP A 61 17.49 7.64 -1.39
C ASP A 61 16.11 8.03 -0.86
N LEU A 62 15.94 8.04 0.45
CA LEU A 62 14.68 8.34 1.12
C LEU A 62 14.16 9.76 0.85
N LEU A 63 15.04 10.71 0.52
CA LEU A 63 14.63 12.09 0.19
C LEU A 63 13.98 12.19 -1.19
N ALA A 64 14.21 11.20 -2.06
CA ALA A 64 13.64 11.14 -3.39
C ALA A 64 12.32 10.35 -3.46
N VAL A 65 11.83 9.82 -2.33
CA VAL A 65 10.60 9.01 -2.29
C VAL A 65 9.37 9.89 -2.13
N ASP A 66 8.45 9.83 -3.08
CA ASP A 66 7.15 10.54 -3.01
C ASP A 66 6.02 9.66 -2.46
N LEU A 67 6.07 8.35 -2.71
CA LEU A 67 5.09 7.37 -2.26
C LEU A 67 5.77 6.07 -1.83
N LEU A 68 5.40 5.58 -0.65
CA LEU A 68 5.74 4.23 -0.19
C LEU A 68 4.48 3.38 -0.08
N ILE A 69 4.47 2.24 -0.76
CA ILE A 69 3.35 1.30 -0.80
C ILE A 69 3.73 0.04 -0.03
N LEU A 70 2.92 -0.32 0.96
CA LEU A 70 3.04 -1.56 1.74
C LEU A 70 1.85 -2.47 1.38
N PRO A 71 2.05 -3.53 0.61
CA PRO A 71 1.04 -4.58 0.42
C PRO A 71 0.62 -5.21 1.75
N GLY A 72 -0.55 -5.85 1.80
CA GLY A 72 -0.92 -6.71 2.93
C GLY A 72 0.04 -7.88 3.11
N ILE A 73 -0.11 -8.59 4.21
CA ILE A 73 0.78 -9.68 4.61
C ILE A 73 -0.08 -10.79 5.21
N ASP A 74 0.03 -12.00 4.72
CA ASP A 74 -0.67 -13.14 5.32
C ASP A 74 -0.15 -13.40 6.75
N ASN A 75 1.14 -13.60 6.88
CA ASN A 75 1.78 -13.79 8.19
C ASN A 75 2.69 -12.61 8.56
N TYR A 76 2.13 -11.57 9.18
CA TYR A 76 2.87 -10.36 9.56
C TYR A 76 4.01 -10.61 10.57
N HIS A 77 4.06 -11.76 11.25
CA HIS A 77 5.16 -12.10 12.16
C HIS A 77 6.48 -12.29 11.41
N VAL A 78 6.43 -12.76 10.14
CA VAL A 78 7.62 -12.97 9.32
C VAL A 78 8.36 -11.65 9.04
N PRO A 79 7.74 -10.63 8.43
CA PRO A 79 8.43 -9.36 8.20
C PRO A 79 8.73 -8.58 9.49
N LEU A 80 7.98 -8.77 10.59
CA LEU A 80 8.33 -8.19 11.89
C LEU A 80 9.58 -8.81 12.50
N ALA A 81 9.86 -10.08 12.23
CA ALA A 81 11.05 -10.76 12.72
C ALA A 81 12.34 -10.22 12.09
N ASP A 82 12.28 -9.72 10.86
CA ASP A 82 13.40 -8.99 10.27
C ASP A 82 13.34 -7.50 10.65
N SER A 83 14.14 -7.15 11.66
CA SER A 83 14.18 -5.79 12.21
C SER A 83 14.53 -4.71 11.18
N ARG A 84 15.12 -5.06 10.03
CA ARG A 84 15.47 -4.14 8.95
C ARG A 84 14.24 -3.49 8.32
N ASN A 85 13.09 -4.21 8.27
CA ASN A 85 11.83 -3.66 7.79
C ASN A 85 11.39 -2.47 8.65
N VAL A 86 11.37 -2.65 9.96
CA VAL A 86 10.97 -1.59 10.90
C VAL A 86 12.01 -0.47 10.94
N ALA A 87 13.30 -0.80 10.86
CA ALA A 87 14.37 0.18 10.85
C ALA A 87 14.31 1.09 9.61
N PHE A 88 13.98 0.54 8.44
CA PHE A 88 13.75 1.30 7.22
C PHE A 88 12.58 2.30 7.39
N LEU A 89 11.45 1.83 7.89
CA LEU A 89 10.26 2.68 8.12
C LEU A 89 10.52 3.81 9.13
N ARG A 90 11.30 3.56 10.17
CA ARG A 90 11.68 4.59 11.16
C ARG A 90 12.50 5.73 10.56
N GLN A 91 13.30 5.46 9.52
CA GLN A 91 14.06 6.51 8.84
C GLN A 91 13.14 7.50 8.12
N LEU A 92 12.01 7.02 7.57
CA LEU A 92 11.02 7.89 6.91
C LEU A 92 10.42 8.92 7.87
N ASN A 93 10.22 8.57 9.13
CA ASN A 93 9.72 9.50 10.14
C ASN A 93 10.73 10.63 10.46
N ALA A 94 12.02 10.35 10.35
CA ALA A 94 13.09 11.28 10.71
C ALA A 94 13.51 12.22 9.57
N THR A 95 13.44 11.77 8.31
CA THR A 95 14.13 12.45 7.19
C THR A 95 13.22 12.89 6.05
N SER A 96 12.19 12.15 5.75
CA SER A 96 11.21 12.49 4.71
C SER A 96 9.83 11.97 5.10
N ARG A 97 8.82 12.62 4.60
CA ARG A 97 7.43 12.14 4.74
C ARG A 97 6.83 11.98 3.36
N PRO A 98 7.17 10.88 2.65
CA PRO A 98 6.40 10.50 1.48
C PRO A 98 4.95 10.22 1.90
N ILE A 99 4.03 10.23 0.96
CA ILE A 99 2.73 9.57 1.21
C ILE A 99 3.03 8.09 1.47
N ILE A 100 2.42 7.54 2.53
CA ILE A 100 2.54 6.12 2.86
C ILE A 100 1.18 5.47 2.66
N ALA A 101 1.11 4.45 1.81
CA ALA A 101 -0.10 3.71 1.52
C ALA A 101 0.07 2.26 2.01
N ALA A 102 -0.63 1.88 3.08
CA ALA A 102 -0.48 0.59 3.74
C ALA A 102 -1.81 -0.18 3.78
N MET A 103 -1.79 -1.40 3.29
CA MET A 103 -2.97 -2.21 3.06
C MET A 103 -3.09 -3.38 4.05
N SER A 104 -4.33 -3.72 4.42
CA SER A 104 -4.67 -4.96 5.15
C SER A 104 -3.95 -5.06 6.52
N SER A 105 -3.02 -5.99 6.65
CA SER A 105 -2.23 -6.22 7.88
C SER A 105 -0.94 -5.40 7.96
N SER A 106 -0.49 -4.80 6.84
CA SER A 106 0.78 -4.06 6.81
C SER A 106 0.87 -2.83 7.73
N PRO A 107 -0.25 -2.18 8.16
CA PRO A 107 -0.19 -1.15 9.20
C PRO A 107 0.49 -1.61 10.50
N VAL A 108 0.61 -2.92 10.77
CA VAL A 108 1.37 -3.46 11.91
C VAL A 108 2.84 -3.05 11.87
N LEU A 109 3.44 -2.99 10.68
CA LEU A 109 4.83 -2.54 10.50
C LEU A 109 4.97 -1.04 10.79
N LEU A 110 4.00 -0.24 10.34
CA LEU A 110 3.95 1.21 10.63
C LEU A 110 3.79 1.47 12.13
N ALA A 111 2.90 0.73 12.79
CA ALA A 111 2.72 0.81 14.24
C ALA A 111 4.02 0.46 14.99
N LYS A 112 4.70 -0.62 14.58
CA LYS A 112 5.99 -1.02 15.19
C LYS A 112 7.09 0.02 14.96
N ALA A 113 7.00 0.78 13.87
CA ALA A 113 7.93 1.88 13.58
C ALA A 113 7.59 3.18 14.34
N GLY A 114 6.41 3.27 14.99
CA GLY A 114 5.93 4.48 15.67
C GLY A 114 5.24 5.49 14.76
N LEU A 115 5.00 5.12 13.48
CA LEU A 115 4.39 6.03 12.48
C LEU A 115 2.89 6.24 12.70
N LEU A 116 2.24 5.40 13.49
CA LEU A 116 0.80 5.49 13.81
C LEU A 116 0.50 6.10 15.18
N ASP A 117 1.51 6.52 15.95
CA ASP A 117 1.34 7.00 17.34
C ASP A 117 0.44 8.25 17.43
N GLN A 118 0.44 9.08 16.38
CA GLN A 118 -0.35 10.31 16.29
C GLN A 118 -1.21 10.34 14.99
N THR A 119 -1.54 9.16 14.44
CA THR A 119 -2.21 9.03 13.15
C THR A 119 -3.37 8.07 13.26
N GLN A 120 -4.56 8.50 12.83
CA GLN A 120 -5.70 7.61 12.68
C GLN A 120 -5.44 6.62 11.55
N PHE A 121 -5.86 5.38 11.74
CA PHE A 121 -5.64 4.33 10.76
C PHE A 121 -6.76 3.27 10.80
N THR A 122 -6.85 2.48 9.76
CA THR A 122 -7.61 1.24 9.69
C THR A 122 -6.71 0.09 9.24
N GLY A 123 -7.22 -1.13 9.23
CA GLY A 123 -6.47 -2.30 8.76
C GLY A 123 -7.30 -3.58 8.80
N GLY A 124 -6.76 -4.63 8.20
CA GLY A 124 -7.37 -5.96 8.08
C GLY A 124 -6.92 -6.97 9.13
N LEU A 125 -6.52 -6.52 10.32
CA LEU A 125 -6.10 -7.40 11.41
C LEU A 125 -7.29 -7.91 12.23
N PHE A 126 -7.17 -9.12 12.77
CA PHE A 126 -8.11 -9.63 13.77
C PHE A 126 -8.07 -8.82 15.06
N GLU A 127 -9.20 -8.74 15.76
CA GLU A 127 -9.33 -7.94 17.00
C GLU A 127 -8.30 -8.35 18.07
N GLU A 128 -8.01 -9.66 18.15
CA GLU A 128 -7.02 -10.20 19.08
C GLU A 128 -5.61 -9.69 18.78
N THR A 129 -5.29 -9.41 17.53
CA THR A 129 -4.00 -8.86 17.13
C THR A 129 -3.79 -7.47 17.72
N TYR A 130 -4.81 -6.60 17.64
CA TYR A 130 -4.75 -5.27 18.23
C TYR A 130 -4.58 -5.31 19.76
N THR A 131 -5.18 -6.33 20.40
CA THR A 131 -5.10 -6.49 21.86
C THR A 131 -3.77 -7.10 22.32
N LYS A 132 -3.24 -8.07 21.57
CA LYS A 132 -2.00 -8.79 21.92
C LYS A 132 -0.74 -7.99 21.61
N ASN A 133 -0.82 -6.95 20.77
CA ASN A 133 0.33 -6.16 20.35
C ASN A 133 0.23 -4.72 20.88
N PRO A 134 0.75 -4.46 22.09
CA PRO A 134 0.59 -3.17 22.77
C PRO A 134 1.28 -2.00 22.02
N PHE A 135 2.15 -2.28 21.06
CA PHE A 135 2.74 -1.25 20.19
C PHE A 135 1.78 -0.75 19.11
N ILE A 136 0.62 -1.40 18.91
CA ILE A 136 -0.41 -0.90 18.00
C ILE A 136 -1.29 0.11 18.77
N PRO A 137 -1.32 1.40 18.37
CA PRO A 137 -2.05 2.43 19.09
C PRO A 137 -3.58 2.29 18.84
N LYS A 138 -4.22 1.35 19.57
CA LYS A 138 -5.64 1.00 19.40
C LYS A 138 -6.58 2.21 19.53
N GLN A 139 -6.20 3.22 20.30
CA GLN A 139 -6.95 4.48 20.44
C GLN A 139 -7.04 5.28 19.13
N ASN A 140 -6.12 5.04 18.18
CA ASN A 140 -6.09 5.70 16.87
C ASN A 140 -6.77 4.85 15.77
N LEU A 141 -7.23 3.63 16.11
CA LEU A 141 -7.89 2.72 15.17
C LEU A 141 -9.31 3.22 14.85
N VAL A 142 -9.59 3.43 13.57
CA VAL A 142 -10.89 3.84 13.05
C VAL A 142 -11.48 2.74 12.18
N ARG A 143 -12.74 2.37 12.41
CA ARG A 143 -13.44 1.33 11.65
C ARG A 143 -14.10 1.90 10.39
N GLN A 144 -13.29 2.23 9.41
CA GLN A 144 -13.73 2.74 8.10
C GLN A 144 -13.05 1.96 6.97
N PRO A 145 -13.65 1.92 5.77
CA PRO A 145 -13.06 1.27 4.60
C PRO A 145 -11.65 1.75 4.27
N VAL A 146 -11.47 3.07 4.28
CA VAL A 146 -10.19 3.76 4.03
C VAL A 146 -10.07 4.90 5.04
N VAL A 147 -8.89 5.07 5.60
CA VAL A 147 -8.53 6.21 6.44
C VAL A 147 -7.34 6.92 5.80
N VAL A 148 -7.46 8.23 5.64
CA VAL A 148 -6.40 9.12 5.17
C VAL A 148 -6.14 10.12 6.29
N ASP A 149 -5.00 10.00 6.94
CA ASP A 149 -4.61 10.91 8.01
C ASP A 149 -3.10 11.09 8.04
N ASN A 150 -2.66 12.33 8.24
CA ASN A 150 -1.26 12.70 8.44
C ASN A 150 -0.29 12.16 7.35
N GLY A 151 -0.74 12.13 6.07
CA GLY A 151 0.02 11.62 4.93
C GLY A 151 0.09 10.09 4.85
N ILE A 152 -0.67 9.39 5.68
CA ILE A 152 -0.78 7.93 5.67
C ILE A 152 -2.18 7.53 5.21
N VAL A 153 -2.24 6.63 4.23
CA VAL A 153 -3.47 6.03 3.70
C VAL A 153 -3.48 4.56 4.13
N THR A 154 -4.53 4.15 4.83
CA THR A 154 -4.69 2.77 5.28
C THR A 154 -6.04 2.21 4.90
N SER A 155 -6.13 0.89 4.70
CA SER A 155 -7.36 0.20 4.33
C SER A 155 -7.33 -1.27 4.74
N SER A 156 -8.49 -1.93 4.75
CA SER A 156 -8.56 -3.39 4.80
C SER A 156 -8.68 -4.00 3.39
N PHE A 157 -8.29 -5.26 3.25
CA PHE A 157 -8.06 -5.94 1.96
C PHE A 157 -9.22 -5.84 0.96
N GLN A 158 -10.45 -5.88 1.43
CA GLN A 158 -11.64 -5.85 0.56
C GLN A 158 -11.89 -4.50 -0.12
N PHE A 159 -11.24 -3.44 0.34
CA PHE A 159 -11.39 -2.08 -0.20
C PHE A 159 -10.17 -1.64 -1.02
N PHE A 160 -9.48 -2.59 -1.68
CA PHE A 160 -8.27 -2.33 -2.45
C PHE A 160 -8.47 -1.27 -3.55
N ARG A 161 -9.66 -1.20 -4.13
CA ARG A 161 -10.05 -0.20 -5.12
C ARG A 161 -10.12 1.21 -4.52
N GLU A 162 -10.88 1.37 -3.44
CA GLU A 162 -11.05 2.63 -2.71
C GLU A 162 -9.71 3.11 -2.15
N PHE A 163 -8.90 2.20 -1.67
CA PHE A 163 -7.52 2.45 -1.24
C PHE A 163 -6.66 3.02 -2.37
N ALA A 164 -6.68 2.38 -3.55
CA ALA A 164 -5.91 2.82 -4.71
C ALA A 164 -6.29 4.25 -5.13
N ILE A 165 -7.61 4.55 -5.18
CA ILE A 165 -8.12 5.89 -5.49
C ILE A 165 -7.69 6.92 -4.44
N ALA A 166 -7.81 6.58 -3.16
CA ALA A 166 -7.46 7.48 -2.07
C ALA A 166 -5.94 7.77 -2.04
N ALA A 167 -5.10 6.75 -2.21
CA ALA A 167 -3.65 6.89 -2.25
C ALA A 167 -3.19 7.71 -3.46
N ALA A 168 -3.75 7.47 -4.65
CA ALA A 168 -3.47 8.25 -5.84
C ALA A 168 -3.85 9.74 -5.65
N ARG A 169 -5.03 10.00 -5.08
CA ARG A 169 -5.47 11.37 -4.77
C ARG A 169 -4.60 12.06 -3.74
N ALA A 170 -4.14 11.34 -2.73
CA ALA A 170 -3.18 11.87 -1.74
C ALA A 170 -1.85 12.29 -2.40
N CYS A 171 -1.47 11.64 -3.51
CA CYS A 171 -0.31 12.01 -4.34
C CYS A 171 -0.59 13.13 -5.35
N GLY A 172 -1.83 13.66 -5.40
CA GLY A 172 -2.26 14.71 -6.33
C GLY A 172 -2.70 14.19 -7.71
N ILE A 173 -2.85 12.86 -7.87
CA ILE A 173 -3.31 12.27 -9.14
C ILE A 173 -4.84 12.36 -9.23
N GLN A 174 -5.34 12.88 -10.34
CA GLN A 174 -6.79 12.93 -10.62
C GLN A 174 -7.29 11.53 -11.02
N VAL A 175 -8.13 10.94 -10.17
CA VAL A 175 -8.76 9.64 -10.40
C VAL A 175 -10.25 9.76 -10.15
N GLY A 176 -11.05 9.29 -11.11
CA GLY A 176 -12.51 9.27 -10.99
C GLY A 176 -13.02 8.21 -10.01
N ASP A 177 -14.19 8.45 -9.42
CA ASP A 177 -14.82 7.49 -8.49
C ASP A 177 -15.23 6.17 -9.15
N THR A 178 -15.28 6.13 -10.49
CA THR A 178 -15.62 4.94 -11.28
C THR A 178 -14.40 4.12 -11.70
N ALA A 179 -13.17 4.55 -11.38
CA ALA A 179 -11.97 3.78 -11.68
C ALA A 179 -12.06 2.38 -11.04
N PHE A 180 -11.75 1.34 -11.81
CA PHE A 180 -11.85 -0.07 -11.37
C PHE A 180 -13.20 -0.45 -10.74
N SER A 181 -14.29 0.16 -11.21
CA SER A 181 -15.63 -0.17 -10.70
C SER A 181 -15.92 -1.67 -10.85
N PRO A 182 -16.52 -2.30 -9.85
CA PRO A 182 -16.89 -3.70 -9.96
C PRO A 182 -17.92 -3.89 -11.06
N ALA A 183 -17.96 -5.09 -11.63
CA ALA A 183 -19.00 -5.46 -12.56
C ALA A 183 -20.37 -5.29 -11.92
N ARG A 184 -21.30 -4.72 -12.66
CA ARG A 184 -22.67 -4.59 -12.19
C ARG A 184 -23.36 -5.97 -12.13
N THR A 185 -24.24 -6.13 -11.16
CA THR A 185 -24.98 -7.39 -10.92
C THR A 185 -26.48 -7.23 -11.02
N ASP A 186 -26.98 -6.01 -11.22
CA ASP A 186 -28.41 -5.66 -11.23
C ASP A 186 -29.12 -5.99 -12.56
N ARG A 187 -28.37 -6.03 -13.68
CA ARG A 187 -28.83 -6.43 -15.01
C ARG A 187 -27.66 -6.83 -15.92
N PRO A 188 -27.92 -7.54 -17.04
CA PRO A 188 -26.90 -7.78 -18.08
C PRO A 188 -26.37 -6.49 -18.68
N TYR A 189 -25.13 -6.52 -19.16
CA TYR A 189 -24.56 -5.47 -19.98
C TYR A 189 -25.19 -5.46 -21.38
N THR A 190 -25.36 -4.28 -21.94
CA THR A 190 -25.71 -4.13 -23.36
C THR A 190 -24.46 -4.19 -24.22
N PRO A 191 -24.59 -4.50 -25.54
CA PRO A 191 -23.43 -4.46 -26.43
C PRO A 191 -22.74 -3.09 -26.46
N ALA A 192 -23.47 -2.00 -26.38
CA ALA A 192 -22.89 -0.65 -26.38
C ALA A 192 -22.03 -0.38 -25.12
N GLU A 193 -22.42 -0.90 -23.97
CA GLU A 193 -21.62 -0.79 -22.73
C GLU A 193 -20.33 -1.62 -22.76
N LEU A 194 -20.23 -2.58 -23.68
CA LEU A 194 -19.06 -3.45 -23.86
C LEU A 194 -18.28 -3.11 -25.16
N THR A 195 -18.62 -2.00 -25.81
CA THR A 195 -17.91 -1.50 -26.99
C THR A 195 -17.00 -0.36 -26.57
N TYR A 196 -15.71 -0.52 -26.85
CA TYR A 196 -14.69 0.47 -26.49
C TYR A 196 -14.22 1.20 -27.75
N HIS A 197 -14.04 2.51 -27.64
CA HIS A 197 -13.50 3.36 -28.68
C HIS A 197 -12.23 4.04 -28.16
N TYR A 198 -11.31 4.37 -29.06
CA TYR A 198 -10.19 5.22 -28.70
C TYR A 198 -10.72 6.58 -28.22
N PRO A 199 -10.12 7.16 -27.17
CA PRO A 199 -10.44 8.54 -26.81
C PRO A 199 -10.06 9.46 -27.97
N ASP A 200 -10.91 10.48 -28.21
CA ASP A 200 -10.67 11.53 -29.22
C ASP A 200 -9.46 12.39 -28.85
#